data_07ce41e52d45beb6a268e598b4220dec
#
_entry.id   07ce41e52d45beb6a268e598b4220dec
#
_cell.length_a   1.000
_cell.length_b   1.000
_cell.length_c   1.000
_cell.angle_alpha   90.00
_cell.angle_beta   90.00
_cell.angle_gamma   90.00
#
_symmetry.space_group_name_H-M   'P 1'
#
loop_
_entity.id
_entity.type
_entity.pdbx_description
1 polymer ?
#
loop_
_entity_poly.entity_id
_entity_poly.type
_entity_poly.pdbx_seq_one_letter_code
_entity_poly.pdbx_strand_id
1 'polypeptide(L)'
;MQSITIVRGDPQSKADCRWSVDSVESLLGLPMNDLLLMAHETHRAHHDPNAVQLSTLLSIKTGGCPEDCGYCPQAARYHTEVVSEEILPLDAVVAAATAARVAGASRFCMGAAWRGPKDRDLEPVLAMVREVKALGLETCATLGMLKDGQAERLFEAGLDYYNHNLDTSPEFYGKVITTRDYRDRLDTLDRVRAAGMHVCCGGIVGMGESRKGRAGLIAQLANLDPYPESVPINSLVQVEGTPLHAQFGGVAAIDPIEFVRTIAAARITMPKAMVRLSAGRRELGDAAQVLCYFAGANSVFYGDKLLTTGNPDFDADRGLFQRLGINAGLSTQLSTQPSTDLGAGNGAGIDTRDDVADVA
;
A
#
# COMPACT_ATOMS: atom_id res chain seq x y z
N MET A 1 16.94 -24.62 18.75
CA MET A 1 16.71 -23.64 17.69
C MET A 1 17.06 -24.30 16.36
N GLN A 2 16.07 -24.70 15.59
CA GLN A 2 16.34 -25.16 14.22
C GLN A 2 16.52 -23.91 13.35
N SER A 3 17.72 -23.74 12.81
CA SER A 3 18.01 -22.68 11.85
C SER A 3 17.18 -22.92 10.59
N ILE A 4 16.16 -22.09 10.36
CA ILE A 4 15.41 -22.11 9.10
C ILE A 4 16.33 -21.44 8.07
N THR A 5 16.96 -22.26 7.24
CA THR A 5 17.73 -21.78 6.09
C THR A 5 16.72 -21.36 5.04
N ILE A 6 16.48 -20.05 4.90
CA ILE A 6 15.75 -19.50 3.78
C ILE A 6 16.66 -19.68 2.56
N VAL A 7 16.34 -20.63 1.69
CA VAL A 7 17.05 -20.81 0.43
C VAL A 7 16.72 -19.61 -0.45
N ARG A 8 17.61 -18.62 -0.47
CA ARG A 8 17.61 -17.56 -1.48
C ARG A 8 18.11 -18.19 -2.77
N GLY A 9 17.34 -18.08 -3.86
CA GLY A 9 17.81 -18.48 -5.19
C GLY A 9 19.07 -17.70 -5.57
N ASP A 10 19.94 -18.34 -6.36
CA ASP A 10 21.20 -17.75 -6.83
C ASP A 10 20.91 -16.48 -7.66
N PRO A 11 21.52 -15.32 -7.34
CA PRO A 11 21.27 -14.06 -8.05
C PRO A 11 21.69 -14.07 -9.53
N GLN A 12 22.32 -15.12 -10.04
CA GLN A 12 22.87 -15.18 -11.40
C GLN A 12 21.96 -15.87 -12.44
N SER A 13 20.85 -16.48 -12.04
CA SER A 13 19.89 -17.11 -12.96
C SER A 13 18.68 -16.21 -13.16
N LYS A 14 18.51 -15.64 -14.34
CA LYS A 14 17.33 -14.83 -14.76
C LYS A 14 16.02 -15.64 -14.84
N ALA A 15 16.02 -16.91 -14.42
CA ALA A 15 14.89 -17.84 -14.51
C ALA A 15 14.34 -18.31 -13.15
N ASP A 16 15.00 -18.01 -12.02
CA ASP A 16 14.57 -18.48 -10.71
C ASP A 16 13.77 -17.40 -9.98
N CYS A 17 12.49 -17.70 -9.67
CA CYS A 17 11.68 -16.91 -8.77
C CYS A 17 12.44 -16.64 -7.47
N ARG A 18 12.70 -15.36 -7.11
CA ARG A 18 13.32 -14.97 -5.83
C ARG A 18 12.54 -15.52 -4.63
N TRP A 19 11.21 -15.60 -4.77
CA TRP A 19 10.29 -16.05 -3.74
C TRP A 19 9.26 -17.01 -4.33
N SER A 20 9.33 -18.28 -3.95
CA SER A 20 8.26 -19.24 -4.27
C SER A 20 7.04 -19.00 -3.37
N VAL A 21 5.87 -19.44 -3.81
CA VAL A 21 4.63 -19.39 -3.00
C VAL A 21 4.85 -20.14 -1.67
N ASP A 22 5.49 -21.30 -1.72
CA ASP A 22 5.75 -22.13 -0.52
C ASP A 22 6.72 -21.44 0.45
N SER A 23 7.73 -20.69 -0.04
CA SER A 23 8.63 -19.93 0.83
C SER A 23 7.92 -18.76 1.51
N VAL A 24 7.01 -18.07 0.81
CA VAL A 24 6.20 -17.00 1.41
C VAL A 24 5.14 -17.58 2.36
N GLU A 25 4.52 -18.72 2.03
CA GLU A 25 3.60 -19.40 2.94
C GLU A 25 4.30 -19.83 4.23
N SER A 26 5.56 -20.30 4.12
CA SER A 26 6.41 -20.62 5.28
C SER A 26 6.69 -19.38 6.15
N LEU A 27 6.96 -18.21 5.53
CA LEU A 27 7.07 -16.94 6.29
C LEU A 27 5.78 -16.63 7.04
N LEU A 28 4.63 -16.73 6.37
CA LEU A 28 3.32 -16.50 6.99
C LEU A 28 3.01 -17.50 8.11
N GLY A 29 3.65 -18.67 8.12
CA GLY A 29 3.52 -19.73 9.12
C GLY A 29 4.44 -19.59 10.35
N LEU A 30 5.43 -18.69 10.34
CA LEU A 30 6.37 -18.50 11.44
C LEU A 30 5.66 -18.11 12.74
N PRO A 31 6.25 -18.45 13.92
CA PRO A 31 5.81 -17.85 15.18
C PRO A 31 5.79 -16.31 15.05
N MET A 32 4.75 -15.68 15.62
CA MET A 32 4.50 -14.26 15.38
C MET A 32 5.68 -13.37 15.78
N ASN A 33 6.32 -13.66 16.91
CA ASN A 33 7.46 -12.87 17.39
C ASN A 33 8.66 -12.96 16.44
N ASP A 34 8.95 -14.15 15.89
CA ASP A 34 10.06 -14.35 14.96
C ASP A 34 9.79 -13.62 13.63
N LEU A 35 8.55 -13.73 13.11
CA LEU A 35 8.16 -13.05 11.89
C LEU A 35 8.24 -11.51 12.04
N LEU A 36 7.74 -10.98 13.15
CA LEU A 36 7.76 -9.55 13.42
C LEU A 36 9.18 -9.02 13.60
N LEU A 37 10.05 -9.77 14.30
CA LEU A 37 11.46 -9.38 14.45
C LEU A 37 12.16 -9.31 13.10
N MET A 38 12.04 -10.34 12.26
CA MET A 38 12.63 -10.36 10.92
C MET A 38 12.13 -9.20 10.05
N ALA A 39 10.83 -8.91 10.10
CA ALA A 39 10.24 -7.82 9.34
C ALA A 39 10.74 -6.45 9.84
N HIS A 40 10.82 -6.27 11.16
CA HIS A 40 11.31 -5.04 11.78
C HIS A 40 12.79 -4.79 11.47
N GLU A 41 13.64 -5.81 11.56
CA GLU A 41 15.06 -5.71 11.19
C GLU A 41 15.21 -5.35 9.70
N THR A 42 14.43 -5.99 8.82
CA THR A 42 14.39 -5.65 7.40
C THR A 42 13.96 -4.19 7.19
N HIS A 43 12.95 -3.74 7.92
CA HIS A 43 12.47 -2.36 7.85
C HIS A 43 13.56 -1.37 8.25
N ARG A 44 14.18 -1.56 9.41
CA ARG A 44 15.26 -0.70 9.92
C ARG A 44 16.50 -0.66 9.03
N ALA A 45 16.77 -1.73 8.31
CA ALA A 45 17.90 -1.78 7.39
C ALA A 45 17.72 -0.91 6.13
N HIS A 46 16.47 -0.53 5.80
CA HIS A 46 16.16 0.15 4.55
C HIS A 46 15.36 1.45 4.72
N HIS A 47 14.76 1.69 5.88
CA HIS A 47 13.89 2.83 6.15
C HIS A 47 14.10 3.37 7.58
N ASP A 48 13.71 4.62 7.81
CA ASP A 48 13.49 5.12 9.16
C ASP A 48 12.24 4.43 9.75
N PRO A 49 12.38 3.63 10.82
CA PRO A 49 11.25 2.91 11.40
C PRO A 49 10.22 3.81 12.08
N ASN A 50 10.56 5.07 12.33
CA ASN A 50 9.72 6.07 12.97
C ASN A 50 9.16 7.10 11.99
N ALA A 51 9.27 6.85 10.68
CA ALA A 51 8.73 7.73 9.65
C ALA A 51 7.61 7.02 8.85
N VAL A 52 6.49 7.73 8.64
CA VAL A 52 5.36 7.25 7.83
C VAL A 52 5.01 8.28 6.76
N GLN A 53 4.99 7.84 5.50
CA GLN A 53 4.54 8.64 4.37
C GLN A 53 3.03 8.84 4.41
N LEU A 54 2.58 10.08 4.31
CA LEU A 54 1.17 10.43 4.17
C LEU A 54 0.81 10.61 2.70
N SER A 55 -0.21 9.88 2.24
CA SER A 55 -0.75 9.99 0.89
C SER A 55 -2.25 10.28 0.95
N THR A 56 -2.73 11.23 0.18
CA THR A 56 -4.17 11.50 0.06
C THR A 56 -4.70 10.92 -1.25
N LEU A 57 -5.91 10.37 -1.22
CA LEU A 57 -6.57 9.76 -2.38
C LEU A 57 -7.86 10.50 -2.70
N LEU A 58 -7.97 11.02 -3.93
CA LEU A 58 -9.16 11.66 -4.44
C LEU A 58 -9.80 10.81 -5.56
N SER A 59 -11.12 10.57 -5.47
CA SER A 59 -11.88 10.05 -6.60
C SER A 59 -12.15 11.19 -7.58
N ILE A 60 -11.44 11.21 -8.71
CA ILE A 60 -11.64 12.23 -9.75
C ILE A 60 -12.79 11.85 -10.70
N LYS A 61 -13.23 10.60 -10.70
CA LYS A 61 -14.41 10.10 -11.39
C LYS A 61 -14.95 8.89 -10.63
N THR A 62 -16.14 9.00 -10.05
CA THR A 62 -16.76 7.97 -9.21
C THR A 62 -17.81 7.19 -9.98
N GLY A 63 -17.93 5.89 -9.70
CA GLY A 63 -19.02 5.02 -10.16
C GLY A 63 -19.09 4.76 -11.68
N GLY A 64 -19.98 3.87 -12.08
CA GLY A 64 -20.23 3.55 -13.49
C GLY A 64 -19.13 2.76 -14.18
N CYS A 65 -18.25 2.06 -13.43
CA CYS A 65 -17.21 1.21 -13.98
C CYS A 65 -17.81 -0.03 -14.65
N PRO A 66 -17.42 -0.38 -15.90
CA PRO A 66 -17.96 -1.54 -16.59
C PRO A 66 -17.44 -2.90 -16.10
N GLU A 67 -16.45 -2.91 -15.20
CA GLU A 67 -15.86 -4.12 -14.64
C GLU A 67 -16.81 -4.80 -13.63
N ASP A 68 -16.49 -6.06 -13.25
CA ASP A 68 -17.28 -6.87 -12.32
C ASP A 68 -16.54 -7.26 -11.03
N CYS A 69 -15.54 -6.48 -10.63
CA CYS A 69 -14.79 -6.76 -9.42
C CYS A 69 -15.73 -6.94 -8.21
N GLY A 70 -15.80 -8.18 -7.66
CA GLY A 70 -16.81 -8.58 -6.67
C GLY A 70 -16.78 -7.81 -5.34
N TYR A 71 -15.72 -7.07 -5.08
CA TYR A 71 -15.54 -6.20 -3.91
C TYR A 71 -15.89 -4.73 -4.17
N CYS A 72 -16.03 -4.31 -5.45
CA CYS A 72 -15.99 -2.91 -5.82
C CYS A 72 -17.40 -2.30 -5.96
N PRO A 73 -17.77 -1.33 -5.11
CA PRO A 73 -19.09 -0.70 -5.19
C PRO A 73 -19.24 0.24 -6.39
N GLN A 74 -18.15 0.54 -7.12
CA GLN A 74 -18.19 1.42 -8.29
C GLN A 74 -18.60 0.73 -9.59
N ALA A 75 -18.76 -0.62 -9.57
CA ALA A 75 -19.17 -1.38 -10.73
C ALA A 75 -20.62 -1.05 -11.13
N ALA A 76 -20.84 -0.70 -12.40
CA ALA A 76 -22.16 -0.28 -12.90
C ALA A 76 -23.25 -1.35 -12.79
N ARG A 77 -22.86 -2.61 -12.68
CA ARG A 77 -23.76 -3.76 -12.58
C ARG A 77 -24.28 -4.06 -11.18
N TYR A 78 -23.69 -3.41 -10.14
CA TYR A 78 -24.07 -3.65 -8.75
C TYR A 78 -24.96 -2.54 -8.25
N HIS A 79 -25.93 -2.91 -7.40
CA HIS A 79 -26.85 -1.97 -6.77
C HIS A 79 -26.28 -1.53 -5.42
N THR A 80 -25.38 -0.56 -5.48
CA THR A 80 -24.77 0.07 -4.32
C THR A 80 -25.22 1.52 -4.20
N GLU A 81 -24.94 2.18 -3.08
CA GLU A 81 -25.23 3.61 -2.91
C GLU A 81 -24.28 4.52 -3.71
N VAL A 82 -23.30 3.96 -4.44
CA VAL A 82 -22.34 4.76 -5.20
C VAL A 82 -22.98 5.24 -6.51
N VAL A 83 -23.19 6.54 -6.59
CA VAL A 83 -23.72 7.21 -7.78
C VAL A 83 -22.60 7.43 -8.80
N SER A 84 -22.92 7.27 -10.10
CA SER A 84 -21.99 7.62 -11.16
C SER A 84 -21.90 9.14 -11.34
N GLU A 85 -20.68 9.66 -11.25
CA GLU A 85 -20.39 11.09 -11.40
C GLU A 85 -19.53 11.33 -12.65
N GLU A 86 -19.59 12.52 -13.18
CA GLU A 86 -18.68 12.99 -14.22
C GLU A 86 -17.26 13.21 -13.64
N ILE A 87 -16.28 13.38 -14.52
CA ILE A 87 -14.93 13.73 -14.09
C ILE A 87 -14.92 15.09 -13.40
N LEU A 88 -14.22 15.22 -12.29
CA LEU A 88 -14.10 16.47 -11.56
C LEU A 88 -13.44 17.56 -12.41
N PRO A 89 -13.85 18.82 -12.25
CA PRO A 89 -13.17 19.95 -12.87
C PRO A 89 -11.77 20.14 -12.26
N LEU A 90 -10.85 20.69 -13.04
CA LEU A 90 -9.45 20.88 -12.68
C LEU A 90 -9.26 21.68 -11.38
N ASP A 91 -10.01 22.75 -11.21
CA ASP A 91 -9.96 23.63 -10.03
C ASP A 91 -10.32 22.90 -8.73
N ALA A 92 -11.30 22.00 -8.77
CA ALA A 92 -11.67 21.16 -7.64
C ALA A 92 -10.53 20.20 -7.25
N VAL A 93 -9.84 19.60 -8.23
CA VAL A 93 -8.69 18.71 -7.98
C VAL A 93 -7.51 19.49 -7.39
N VAL A 94 -7.21 20.68 -7.92
CA VAL A 94 -6.15 21.56 -7.42
C VAL A 94 -6.43 22.01 -5.99
N ALA A 95 -7.69 22.38 -5.70
CA ALA A 95 -8.10 22.74 -4.35
C ALA A 95 -7.91 21.59 -3.35
N ALA A 96 -8.34 20.37 -3.72
CA ALA A 96 -8.17 19.18 -2.90
C ALA A 96 -6.67 18.83 -2.68
N ALA A 97 -5.86 18.91 -3.73
CA ALA A 97 -4.41 18.66 -3.64
C ALA A 97 -3.71 19.71 -2.75
N THR A 98 -4.11 20.98 -2.85
CA THR A 98 -3.60 22.04 -1.99
C THR A 98 -3.95 21.79 -0.53
N ALA A 99 -5.19 21.41 -0.23
CA ALA A 99 -5.62 21.07 1.12
C ALA A 99 -4.86 19.84 1.66
N ALA A 100 -4.65 18.80 0.84
CA ALA A 100 -3.87 17.63 1.22
C ALA A 100 -2.42 17.99 1.58
N ARG A 101 -1.77 18.86 0.78
CA ARG A 101 -0.42 19.35 1.04
C ARG A 101 -0.35 20.12 2.37
N VAL A 102 -1.29 21.02 2.61
CA VAL A 102 -1.38 21.79 3.87
C VAL A 102 -1.58 20.86 5.08
N ALA A 103 -2.33 19.77 4.90
CA ALA A 103 -2.52 18.75 5.93
C ALA A 103 -1.28 17.86 6.15
N GLY A 104 -0.24 17.97 5.33
CA GLY A 104 1.03 17.26 5.48
C GLY A 104 1.21 16.06 4.55
N ALA A 105 0.31 15.83 3.60
CA ALA A 105 0.51 14.78 2.60
C ALA A 105 1.71 15.10 1.69
N SER A 106 2.55 14.09 1.44
CA SER A 106 3.66 14.18 0.48
C SER A 106 3.29 13.63 -0.90
N ARG A 107 2.21 12.81 -0.98
CA ARG A 107 1.72 12.20 -2.22
C ARG A 107 0.23 12.44 -2.38
N PHE A 108 -0.18 12.76 -3.61
CA PHE A 108 -1.57 12.90 -3.98
C PHE A 108 -1.94 11.89 -5.06
N CYS A 109 -2.91 11.03 -4.76
CA CYS A 109 -3.38 9.95 -5.62
C CYS A 109 -4.72 10.33 -6.23
N MET A 110 -4.88 10.14 -7.54
CA MET A 110 -6.09 10.42 -8.31
C MET A 110 -6.66 9.12 -8.86
N GLY A 111 -7.88 8.77 -8.45
CA GLY A 111 -8.55 7.53 -8.88
C GLY A 111 -9.75 7.80 -9.78
N ALA A 112 -9.90 7.06 -10.88
CA ALA A 112 -11.07 7.09 -11.75
C ALA A 112 -11.67 5.70 -11.93
N ALA A 113 -12.99 5.60 -11.83
CA ALA A 113 -13.75 4.35 -11.98
C ALA A 113 -13.88 3.96 -13.46
N TRP A 114 -12.76 3.59 -14.09
CA TRP A 114 -12.70 3.16 -15.48
C TRP A 114 -12.13 1.74 -15.61
N ARG A 115 -12.54 1.04 -16.69
CA ARG A 115 -11.79 -0.13 -17.18
C ARG A 115 -10.40 0.31 -17.68
N GLY A 116 -10.35 1.44 -18.36
CA GLY A 116 -9.19 2.14 -18.87
C GLY A 116 -9.63 3.46 -19.47
N PRO A 117 -8.77 4.50 -19.49
CA PRO A 117 -9.14 5.80 -20.04
C PRO A 117 -9.29 5.72 -21.57
N LYS A 118 -10.26 6.45 -22.11
CA LYS A 118 -10.28 6.81 -23.54
C LYS A 118 -9.32 7.98 -23.75
N ASP A 119 -8.77 8.14 -24.94
CA ASP A 119 -7.79 9.21 -25.19
C ASP A 119 -8.36 10.62 -24.92
N ARG A 120 -9.66 10.84 -25.23
CA ARG A 120 -10.36 12.08 -24.90
C ARG A 120 -10.51 12.33 -23.41
N ASP A 121 -10.61 11.25 -22.60
CA ASP A 121 -10.80 11.33 -21.15
C ASP A 121 -9.45 11.49 -20.43
N LEU A 122 -8.33 11.21 -21.13
CA LEU A 122 -6.98 11.34 -20.61
C LEU A 122 -6.52 12.80 -20.56
N GLU A 123 -6.92 13.65 -21.51
CA GLU A 123 -6.48 15.05 -21.56
C GLU A 123 -6.74 15.85 -20.26
N PRO A 124 -7.96 15.83 -19.68
CA PRO A 124 -8.18 16.51 -18.40
C PRO A 124 -7.32 15.91 -17.28
N VAL A 125 -7.05 14.60 -17.29
CA VAL A 125 -6.20 13.97 -16.29
C VAL A 125 -4.74 14.43 -16.42
N LEU A 126 -4.22 14.58 -17.64
CA LEU A 126 -2.87 15.11 -17.87
C LEU A 126 -2.72 16.55 -17.34
N ALA A 127 -3.76 17.38 -17.49
CA ALA A 127 -3.78 18.70 -16.90
C ALA A 127 -3.78 18.65 -15.37
N MET A 128 -4.59 17.76 -14.75
CA MET A 128 -4.60 17.55 -13.30
C MET A 128 -3.22 17.11 -12.79
N VAL A 129 -2.55 16.17 -13.48
CA VAL A 129 -1.20 15.70 -13.10
C VAL A 129 -0.21 16.86 -13.08
N ARG A 130 -0.18 17.71 -14.13
CA ARG A 130 0.75 18.85 -14.21
C ARG A 130 0.53 19.83 -13.06
N GLU A 131 -0.72 20.18 -12.76
CA GLU A 131 -1.05 21.14 -11.71
C GLU A 131 -0.73 20.57 -10.31
N VAL A 132 -1.07 19.31 -10.04
CA VAL A 132 -0.73 18.65 -8.78
C VAL A 132 0.79 18.55 -8.60
N LYS A 133 1.52 18.22 -9.68
CA LYS A 133 2.98 18.19 -9.67
C LYS A 133 3.59 19.57 -9.39
N ALA A 134 3.02 20.62 -9.95
CA ALA A 134 3.45 22.01 -9.71
C ALA A 134 3.28 22.45 -8.24
N LEU A 135 2.36 21.81 -7.49
CA LEU A 135 2.25 21.99 -6.05
C LEU A 135 3.40 21.35 -5.24
N GLY A 136 4.31 20.60 -5.86
CA GLY A 136 5.42 19.91 -5.19
C GLY A 136 5.04 18.58 -4.54
N LEU A 137 3.89 18.01 -4.87
CA LEU A 137 3.45 16.69 -4.42
C LEU A 137 3.98 15.59 -5.36
N GLU A 138 4.31 14.42 -4.80
CA GLU A 138 4.38 13.21 -5.61
C GLU A 138 2.99 12.90 -6.17
N THR A 139 2.93 12.58 -7.46
CA THR A 139 1.68 12.27 -8.14
C THR A 139 1.49 10.78 -8.34
N CYS A 140 0.28 10.29 -8.11
CA CYS A 140 -0.11 8.91 -8.37
C CYS A 140 -1.48 8.87 -9.05
N ALA A 141 -1.67 7.99 -10.03
CA ALA A 141 -2.96 7.82 -10.69
C ALA A 141 -3.39 6.36 -10.78
N THR A 142 -4.71 6.12 -10.64
CA THR A 142 -5.38 4.82 -10.81
C THR A 142 -6.49 5.00 -11.84
N LEU A 143 -6.22 4.68 -13.11
CA LEU A 143 -7.12 4.95 -14.23
C LEU A 143 -7.61 3.67 -14.92
N GLY A 144 -7.29 2.49 -14.38
CA GLY A 144 -7.54 1.20 -15.01
C GLY A 144 -6.41 0.76 -15.95
N MET A 145 -6.73 0.00 -16.99
CA MET A 145 -5.75 -0.53 -17.94
C MET A 145 -5.33 0.55 -18.94
N LEU A 146 -4.03 0.70 -19.13
CA LEU A 146 -3.46 1.63 -20.11
C LEU A 146 -3.27 0.95 -21.46
N LYS A 147 -3.55 1.68 -22.53
CA LYS A 147 -3.20 1.32 -23.92
C LYS A 147 -1.82 1.88 -24.27
N ASP A 148 -1.31 1.43 -25.41
CA ASP A 148 -0.05 1.92 -25.97
C ASP A 148 -0.10 3.46 -26.15
N GLY A 149 0.97 4.13 -25.77
CA GLY A 149 1.11 5.59 -25.81
C GLY A 149 0.48 6.36 -24.64
N GLN A 150 -0.40 5.71 -23.82
CA GLN A 150 -1.05 6.39 -22.71
C GLN A 150 -0.13 6.52 -21.48
N ALA A 151 0.71 5.53 -21.24
CA ALA A 151 1.68 5.56 -20.15
C ALA A 151 2.73 6.66 -20.37
N GLU A 152 3.24 6.77 -21.60
CA GLU A 152 4.22 7.78 -22.00
C GLU A 152 3.66 9.20 -21.82
N ARG A 153 2.41 9.44 -22.24
CA ARG A 153 1.74 10.74 -22.05
C ARG A 153 1.56 11.12 -20.57
N LEU A 154 1.25 10.14 -19.73
CA LEU A 154 1.16 10.36 -18.27
C LEU A 154 2.53 10.69 -17.68
N PHE A 155 3.58 9.98 -18.09
CA PHE A 155 4.96 10.26 -17.67
C PHE A 155 5.40 11.66 -18.11
N GLU A 156 5.17 12.04 -19.37
CA GLU A 156 5.47 13.38 -19.91
C GLU A 156 4.72 14.50 -19.18
N ALA A 157 3.50 14.21 -18.68
CA ALA A 157 2.75 15.14 -17.84
C ALA A 157 3.32 15.28 -16.41
N GLY A 158 4.28 14.44 -16.01
CA GLY A 158 4.93 14.46 -14.70
C GLY A 158 4.33 13.48 -13.68
N LEU A 159 3.64 12.42 -14.13
CA LEU A 159 3.14 11.39 -13.24
C LEU A 159 4.30 10.55 -12.68
N ASP A 160 4.45 10.50 -11.36
CA ASP A 160 5.52 9.75 -10.69
C ASP A 160 5.18 8.27 -10.55
N TYR A 161 3.94 7.97 -10.16
CA TYR A 161 3.47 6.62 -9.86
C TYR A 161 2.19 6.28 -10.61
N TYR A 162 2.11 5.07 -11.12
CA TYR A 162 0.85 4.51 -11.60
C TYR A 162 0.39 3.37 -10.69
N ASN A 163 -0.81 3.47 -10.14
CA ASN A 163 -1.39 2.42 -9.32
C ASN A 163 -2.21 1.46 -10.18
N HIS A 164 -1.82 0.19 -10.17
CA HIS A 164 -2.58 -0.88 -10.79
C HIS A 164 -2.41 -2.17 -10.00
N ASN A 165 -3.30 -2.41 -9.05
CA ASN A 165 -3.20 -3.55 -8.15
C ASN A 165 -3.39 -4.89 -8.88
N LEU A 166 -2.72 -5.94 -8.43
CA LEU A 166 -2.99 -7.32 -8.83
C LEU A 166 -4.25 -7.86 -8.13
N ASP A 167 -4.70 -7.21 -7.09
CA ASP A 167 -5.84 -7.49 -6.23
C ASP A 167 -5.67 -8.77 -5.41
N THR A 168 -5.33 -9.91 -6.02
CA THR A 168 -5.14 -11.20 -5.34
C THR A 168 -4.13 -12.07 -6.08
N SER A 169 -3.98 -13.34 -5.70
CA SER A 169 -3.13 -14.29 -6.42
C SER A 169 -3.71 -14.67 -7.79
N PRO A 170 -2.87 -15.11 -8.76
CA PRO A 170 -3.35 -15.56 -10.07
C PRO A 170 -4.43 -16.65 -9.99
N GLU A 171 -4.28 -17.60 -9.04
CA GLU A 171 -5.18 -18.75 -8.88
C GLU A 171 -6.55 -18.35 -8.32
N PHE A 172 -6.60 -17.26 -7.55
CA PHE A 172 -7.85 -16.80 -6.94
C PHE A 172 -8.54 -15.71 -7.76
N TYR A 173 -7.83 -15.06 -8.68
CA TYR A 173 -8.29 -13.89 -9.42
C TYR A 173 -9.63 -14.10 -10.13
N GLY A 174 -9.78 -15.19 -10.88
CA GLY A 174 -11.00 -15.51 -11.62
C GLY A 174 -12.25 -15.76 -10.75
N LYS A 175 -12.08 -15.91 -9.41
CA LYS A 175 -13.21 -16.01 -8.48
C LYS A 175 -13.78 -14.65 -8.09
N VAL A 176 -13.02 -13.58 -8.34
CA VAL A 176 -13.35 -12.22 -7.91
C VAL A 176 -13.63 -11.29 -9.08
N ILE A 177 -12.95 -11.51 -10.22
CA ILE A 177 -13.03 -10.66 -11.41
C ILE A 177 -13.08 -11.57 -12.64
N THR A 178 -14.09 -11.37 -13.53
CA THR A 178 -14.26 -12.17 -14.74
C THR A 178 -14.24 -11.33 -16.03
N THR A 179 -14.34 -10.00 -15.94
CA THR A 179 -14.38 -9.10 -17.10
C THR A 179 -13.02 -8.77 -17.70
N ARG A 180 -11.94 -9.20 -17.07
CA ARG A 180 -10.55 -9.08 -17.54
C ARG A 180 -9.69 -10.17 -16.94
N ASP A 181 -8.59 -10.47 -17.62
CA ASP A 181 -7.65 -11.49 -17.20
C ASP A 181 -6.57 -10.92 -16.27
N TYR A 182 -5.91 -11.81 -15.53
CA TYR A 182 -4.77 -11.44 -14.68
C TYR A 182 -3.62 -10.88 -15.52
N ARG A 183 -3.44 -11.38 -16.73
CA ARG A 183 -2.42 -10.92 -17.70
C ARG A 183 -2.62 -9.46 -18.08
N ASP A 184 -3.86 -8.99 -18.26
CA ASP A 184 -4.16 -7.58 -18.56
C ASP A 184 -3.58 -6.63 -17.52
N ARG A 185 -3.52 -7.07 -16.26
CA ARG A 185 -2.91 -6.30 -15.18
C ARG A 185 -1.39 -6.20 -15.32
N LEU A 186 -0.75 -7.34 -15.59
CA LEU A 186 0.71 -7.39 -15.80
C LEU A 186 1.12 -6.56 -17.01
N ASP A 187 0.40 -6.67 -18.12
CA ASP A 187 0.68 -5.90 -19.33
C ASP A 187 0.58 -4.38 -19.09
N THR A 188 -0.35 -3.94 -18.23
CA THR A 188 -0.43 -2.54 -17.84
C THR A 188 0.79 -2.11 -17.00
N LEU A 189 1.24 -2.94 -16.05
CA LEU A 189 2.44 -2.68 -15.26
C LEU A 189 3.69 -2.63 -16.13
N ASP A 190 3.80 -3.52 -17.12
CA ASP A 190 4.90 -3.54 -18.10
C ASP A 190 4.96 -2.21 -18.89
N ARG A 191 3.79 -1.69 -19.37
CA ARG A 191 3.72 -0.39 -20.04
C ARG A 191 4.14 0.77 -19.13
N VAL A 192 3.69 0.74 -17.87
CA VAL A 192 4.08 1.75 -16.87
C VAL A 192 5.59 1.78 -16.67
N ARG A 193 6.21 0.61 -16.54
CA ARG A 193 7.67 0.47 -16.41
C ARG A 193 8.40 0.96 -17.66
N ALA A 194 7.94 0.54 -18.85
CA ALA A 194 8.54 0.95 -20.12
C ALA A 194 8.51 2.47 -20.31
N ALA A 195 7.47 3.15 -19.83
CA ALA A 195 7.38 4.61 -19.86
C ALA A 195 8.27 5.33 -18.83
N GLY A 196 8.89 4.61 -17.89
CA GLY A 196 9.78 5.18 -16.86
C GLY A 196 9.10 5.60 -15.56
N MET A 197 7.83 5.30 -15.36
CA MET A 197 7.10 5.57 -14.12
C MET A 197 7.39 4.51 -13.04
N HIS A 198 7.27 4.91 -11.79
CA HIS A 198 7.24 3.99 -10.66
C HIS A 198 5.89 3.25 -10.59
N VAL A 199 5.96 2.01 -10.10
CA VAL A 199 4.78 1.17 -9.92
C VAL A 199 4.28 1.24 -8.47
N CYS A 200 2.98 1.54 -8.32
CA CYS A 200 2.23 1.31 -7.09
C CYS A 200 1.32 0.09 -7.35
N CYS A 201 1.63 -1.03 -6.72
CA CYS A 201 0.90 -2.27 -6.97
C CYS A 201 0.85 -3.14 -5.72
N GLY A 202 -0.33 -3.58 -5.35
CA GLY A 202 -0.60 -4.42 -4.21
C GLY A 202 -1.85 -5.25 -4.39
N GLY A 203 -2.59 -5.45 -3.29
CA GLY A 203 -3.81 -6.25 -3.35
C GLY A 203 -4.75 -6.03 -2.18
N ILE A 204 -5.79 -6.86 -2.18
CA ILE A 204 -6.84 -6.90 -1.17
C ILE A 204 -6.82 -8.28 -0.53
N VAL A 205 -6.80 -8.33 0.78
CA VAL A 205 -6.86 -9.57 1.55
C VAL A 205 -8.16 -9.67 2.33
N GLY A 206 -8.63 -10.89 2.55
CA GLY A 206 -9.91 -11.16 3.19
C GLY A 206 -11.07 -11.32 2.19
N MET A 207 -10.79 -11.57 0.91
CA MET A 207 -11.81 -11.87 -0.10
C MET A 207 -12.22 -13.35 -0.13
N GLY A 208 -11.81 -14.14 0.87
CA GLY A 208 -12.07 -15.59 0.96
C GLY A 208 -10.90 -16.43 0.45
N GLU A 209 -9.78 -15.83 0.14
CA GLU A 209 -8.53 -16.52 -0.20
C GLU A 209 -7.94 -17.23 1.03
N SER A 210 -7.24 -18.34 0.80
CA SER A 210 -6.47 -19.03 1.82
C SER A 210 -5.17 -18.30 2.15
N ARG A 211 -4.46 -18.72 3.21
CA ARG A 211 -3.11 -18.24 3.51
C ARG A 211 -2.16 -18.47 2.32
N LYS A 212 -2.28 -19.64 1.64
CA LYS A 212 -1.53 -19.91 0.41
C LYS A 212 -1.88 -18.93 -0.72
N GLY A 213 -3.14 -18.50 -0.85
CA GLY A 213 -3.54 -17.44 -1.79
C GLY A 213 -2.89 -16.10 -1.46
N ARG A 214 -2.83 -15.70 -0.17
CA ARG A 214 -2.09 -14.49 0.23
C ARG A 214 -0.58 -14.61 -0.06
N ALA A 215 -0.01 -15.79 0.20
CA ALA A 215 1.39 -16.06 -0.17
C ALA A 215 1.61 -15.93 -1.68
N GLY A 216 0.66 -16.40 -2.50
CA GLY A 216 0.69 -16.26 -3.96
C GLY A 216 0.67 -14.80 -4.42
N LEU A 217 -0.15 -13.95 -3.80
CA LEU A 217 -0.14 -12.50 -4.08
C LEU A 217 1.22 -11.87 -3.75
N ILE A 218 1.76 -12.11 -2.55
CA ILE A 218 3.03 -11.54 -2.11
C ILE A 218 4.20 -12.05 -2.97
N ALA A 219 4.23 -13.35 -3.28
CA ALA A 219 5.25 -13.92 -4.17
C ALA A 219 5.21 -13.30 -5.56
N GLN A 220 4.00 -13.11 -6.13
CA GLN A 220 3.85 -12.46 -7.43
C GLN A 220 4.37 -11.02 -7.43
N LEU A 221 4.04 -10.23 -6.41
CA LEU A 221 4.53 -8.86 -6.27
C LEU A 221 6.06 -8.81 -6.12
N ALA A 222 6.61 -9.68 -5.27
CA ALA A 222 8.05 -9.73 -4.98
C ALA A 222 8.91 -10.20 -6.16
N ASN A 223 8.30 -10.92 -7.12
CA ASN A 223 8.97 -11.42 -8.33
C ASN A 223 8.81 -10.52 -9.57
N LEU A 224 8.04 -9.43 -9.48
CA LEU A 224 8.10 -8.38 -10.51
C LEU A 224 9.52 -7.81 -10.55
N ASP A 225 10.05 -7.50 -11.73
CA ASP A 225 11.43 -7.01 -11.90
C ASP A 225 11.45 -5.61 -12.54
N PRO A 226 11.75 -4.56 -11.74
CA PRO A 226 11.86 -4.58 -10.27
C PRO A 226 10.49 -4.78 -9.58
N TYR A 227 10.49 -5.23 -8.32
CA TYR A 227 9.26 -5.25 -7.53
C TYR A 227 8.71 -3.83 -7.32
N PRO A 228 7.41 -3.64 -6.99
CA PRO A 228 6.80 -2.32 -6.89
C PRO A 228 7.48 -1.43 -5.84
N GLU A 229 7.68 -0.17 -6.15
CA GLU A 229 8.18 0.84 -5.20
C GLU A 229 7.16 1.17 -4.10
N SER A 230 5.87 0.96 -4.38
CA SER A 230 4.79 1.17 -3.42
C SER A 230 3.83 -0.01 -3.44
N VAL A 231 3.57 -0.60 -2.27
CA VAL A 231 2.78 -1.83 -2.12
C VAL A 231 1.62 -1.57 -1.16
N PRO A 232 0.45 -1.14 -1.68
CA PRO A 232 -0.75 -0.99 -0.87
C PRO A 232 -1.35 -2.35 -0.54
N ILE A 233 -1.50 -2.65 0.76
CA ILE A 233 -2.24 -3.81 1.25
C ILE A 233 -3.55 -3.30 1.84
N ASN A 234 -4.66 -3.78 1.28
CA ASN A 234 -6.01 -3.44 1.70
C ASN A 234 -6.60 -4.62 2.48
N SER A 235 -7.24 -4.36 3.60
CA SER A 235 -8.23 -5.28 4.16
C SER A 235 -9.57 -5.05 3.46
N LEU A 236 -10.27 -6.12 3.09
CA LEU A 236 -11.57 -6.00 2.44
C LEU A 236 -12.53 -5.21 3.32
N VAL A 237 -13.02 -4.08 2.82
CA VAL A 237 -14.18 -3.38 3.37
C VAL A 237 -15.40 -3.85 2.61
N GLN A 238 -16.32 -4.49 3.30
CA GLN A 238 -17.53 -5.00 2.69
C GLN A 238 -18.53 -3.87 2.48
N VAL A 239 -18.99 -3.71 1.24
CA VAL A 239 -19.98 -2.71 0.87
C VAL A 239 -21.27 -3.39 0.43
N GLU A 240 -22.39 -3.01 1.03
CA GLU A 240 -23.71 -3.55 0.70
C GLU A 240 -24.00 -3.41 -0.79
N GLY A 241 -24.63 -4.42 -1.37
CA GLY A 241 -24.92 -4.50 -2.81
C GLY A 241 -23.77 -5.09 -3.65
N THR A 242 -22.60 -5.38 -3.06
CA THR A 242 -21.52 -6.09 -3.75
C THR A 242 -21.61 -7.61 -3.57
N PRO A 243 -21.12 -8.42 -4.53
CA PRO A 243 -21.10 -9.87 -4.41
C PRO A 243 -20.39 -10.40 -3.16
N LEU A 244 -19.25 -9.82 -2.78
CA LEU A 244 -18.52 -10.29 -1.58
C LEU A 244 -19.24 -9.93 -0.29
N HIS A 245 -19.96 -8.81 -0.22
CA HIS A 245 -20.84 -8.52 0.92
C HIS A 245 -21.96 -9.55 1.03
N ALA A 246 -22.62 -9.89 -0.08
CA ALA A 246 -23.64 -10.94 -0.10
C ALA A 246 -23.09 -12.31 0.33
N GLN A 247 -21.84 -12.61 -0.02
CA GLN A 247 -21.18 -13.87 0.33
C GLN A 247 -20.81 -13.94 1.83
N PHE A 248 -20.34 -12.84 2.43
CA PHE A 248 -19.79 -12.83 3.78
C PHE A 248 -20.74 -12.26 4.84
N GLY A 249 -21.84 -11.62 4.41
CA GLY A 249 -22.88 -11.12 5.34
C GLY A 249 -22.42 -10.07 6.34
N GLY A 250 -21.41 -9.26 5.97
CA GLY A 250 -20.88 -8.20 6.82
C GLY A 250 -19.89 -8.68 7.91
N VAL A 251 -19.56 -9.97 7.97
CA VAL A 251 -18.58 -10.50 8.93
C VAL A 251 -17.16 -10.06 8.54
N ALA A 252 -16.31 -9.79 9.54
CA ALA A 252 -14.91 -9.42 9.31
C ALA A 252 -14.22 -10.41 8.36
N ALA A 253 -13.68 -9.88 7.28
CA ALA A 253 -13.18 -10.68 6.16
C ALA A 253 -11.83 -11.36 6.45
N ILE A 254 -11.02 -10.80 7.36
CA ILE A 254 -9.71 -11.34 7.74
C ILE A 254 -9.45 -11.09 9.23
N ASP A 255 -8.81 -12.05 9.88
CA ASP A 255 -8.25 -11.88 11.22
C ASP A 255 -7.16 -10.79 11.19
N PRO A 256 -7.19 -9.80 12.11
CA PRO A 256 -6.17 -8.76 12.19
C PRO A 256 -4.73 -9.29 12.30
N ILE A 257 -4.53 -10.43 12.99
CA ILE A 257 -3.20 -11.05 13.10
C ILE A 257 -2.72 -11.58 11.74
N GLU A 258 -3.62 -12.17 10.95
CA GLU A 258 -3.30 -12.61 9.58
C GLU A 258 -3.01 -11.42 8.65
N PHE A 259 -3.66 -10.27 8.87
CA PHE A 259 -3.33 -9.05 8.15
C PHE A 259 -1.92 -8.56 8.51
N VAL A 260 -1.57 -8.49 9.79
CA VAL A 260 -0.22 -8.12 10.26
C VAL A 260 0.85 -9.06 9.69
N ARG A 261 0.59 -10.38 9.65
CA ARG A 261 1.48 -11.36 9.00
C ARG A 261 1.72 -11.03 7.52
N THR A 262 0.66 -10.60 6.82
CA THR A 262 0.76 -10.22 5.39
C THR A 262 1.63 -8.98 5.21
N ILE A 263 1.50 -7.97 6.07
CA ILE A 263 2.38 -6.79 6.10
C ILE A 263 3.85 -7.19 6.34
N ALA A 264 4.09 -8.05 7.34
CA ALA A 264 5.43 -8.54 7.66
C ALA A 264 6.06 -9.29 6.47
N ALA A 265 5.32 -10.19 5.83
CA ALA A 265 5.79 -10.90 4.64
C ALA A 265 6.07 -9.94 3.47
N ALA A 266 5.22 -8.93 3.24
CA ALA A 266 5.45 -7.90 2.22
C ALA A 266 6.75 -7.12 2.48
N ARG A 267 7.03 -6.74 3.73
CA ARG A 267 8.28 -6.05 4.10
C ARG A 267 9.51 -6.93 3.88
N ILE A 268 9.47 -8.18 4.31
CA ILE A 268 10.61 -9.11 4.17
C ILE A 268 10.93 -9.38 2.70
N THR A 269 9.90 -9.58 1.88
CA THR A 269 10.06 -9.95 0.47
C THR A 269 10.37 -8.76 -0.44
N MET A 270 9.95 -7.55 -0.05
CA MET A 270 10.15 -6.30 -0.79
C MET A 270 10.75 -5.22 0.13
N PRO A 271 12.04 -5.37 0.51
CA PRO A 271 12.65 -4.61 1.62
C PRO A 271 12.70 -3.09 1.40
N LYS A 272 12.76 -2.61 0.17
CA LYS A 272 12.83 -1.17 -0.14
C LYS A 272 11.49 -0.54 -0.52
N ALA A 273 10.42 -1.35 -0.64
CA ALA A 273 9.11 -0.85 -1.00
C ALA A 273 8.48 0.03 0.10
N MET A 274 7.67 1.00 -0.31
CA MET A 274 6.73 1.68 0.60
C MET A 274 5.54 0.75 0.82
N VAL A 275 5.52 0.03 1.95
CA VAL A 275 4.39 -0.85 2.32
C VAL A 275 3.31 0.01 2.94
N ARG A 276 2.14 0.07 2.27
CA ARG A 276 1.07 0.99 2.64
C ARG A 276 -0.10 0.28 3.29
N LEU A 277 -0.52 0.78 4.44
CA LEU A 277 -1.84 0.49 5.00
C LEU A 277 -2.88 1.31 4.22
N SER A 278 -3.78 0.59 3.55
CA SER A 278 -4.79 1.18 2.68
C SER A 278 -6.20 1.05 3.30
N ALA A 279 -7.18 0.49 2.57
CA ALA A 279 -8.52 0.29 3.08
C ALA A 279 -8.57 -0.68 4.28
N GLY A 280 -9.59 -0.54 5.13
CA GLY A 280 -9.85 -1.41 6.28
C GLY A 280 -9.14 -1.00 7.57
N ARG A 281 -8.54 0.20 7.62
CA ARG A 281 -7.82 0.69 8.80
C ARG A 281 -8.72 0.93 10.02
N ARG A 282 -9.97 1.35 9.78
CA ARG A 282 -10.96 1.54 10.87
C ARG A 282 -11.28 0.21 11.56
N GLU A 283 -11.49 -0.82 10.76
CA GLU A 283 -11.86 -2.16 11.20
C GLU A 283 -10.69 -2.87 11.91
N LEU A 284 -9.46 -2.57 11.54
CA LEU A 284 -8.25 -3.10 12.20
C LEU A 284 -8.06 -2.54 13.61
N GLY A 285 -8.48 -1.29 13.86
CA GLY A 285 -8.23 -0.60 15.12
C GLY A 285 -6.76 -0.27 15.38
N ASP A 286 -6.51 0.54 16.41
CA ASP A 286 -5.18 1.08 16.72
C ASP A 286 -4.14 -0.01 17.00
N ALA A 287 -4.48 -1.01 17.82
CA ALA A 287 -3.51 -2.03 18.23
C ALA A 287 -2.96 -2.85 17.05
N ALA A 288 -3.82 -3.24 16.11
CA ALA A 288 -3.37 -3.94 14.91
C ALA A 288 -2.57 -3.02 13.97
N GLN A 289 -2.95 -1.75 13.85
CA GLN A 289 -2.17 -0.77 13.09
C GLN A 289 -0.76 -0.58 13.66
N VAL A 290 -0.62 -0.50 15.00
CA VAL A 290 0.69 -0.42 15.69
C VAL A 290 1.56 -1.62 15.32
N LEU A 291 1.00 -2.84 15.36
CA LEU A 291 1.73 -4.04 14.94
C LEU A 291 2.11 -4.00 13.45
N CYS A 292 1.27 -3.43 12.59
CA CYS A 292 1.60 -3.24 11.18
C CYS A 292 2.79 -2.26 10.99
N TYR A 293 2.85 -1.14 11.73
CA TYR A 293 4.00 -0.23 11.69
C TYR A 293 5.26 -0.92 12.20
N PHE A 294 5.18 -1.68 13.29
CA PHE A 294 6.30 -2.49 13.76
C PHE A 294 6.74 -3.52 12.73
N ALA A 295 5.80 -4.18 12.05
CA ALA A 295 6.06 -5.11 10.95
C ALA A 295 6.58 -4.45 9.66
N GLY A 296 6.71 -3.11 9.64
CA GLY A 296 7.35 -2.38 8.56
C GLY A 296 6.39 -1.70 7.57
N ALA A 297 5.12 -1.51 7.90
CA ALA A 297 4.29 -0.56 7.17
C ALA A 297 4.85 0.86 7.40
N ASN A 298 5.06 1.62 6.33
CA ASN A 298 5.66 2.95 6.37
C ASN A 298 4.98 3.98 5.46
N SER A 299 3.75 3.68 5.04
CA SER A 299 2.90 4.60 4.29
C SER A 299 1.45 4.36 4.64
N VAL A 300 0.63 5.40 4.62
CA VAL A 300 -0.83 5.32 4.83
C VAL A 300 -1.57 6.20 3.84
N PHE A 301 -2.84 5.83 3.57
CA PHE A 301 -3.78 6.83 3.07
C PHE A 301 -4.31 7.67 4.23
N TYR A 302 -4.22 8.98 4.09
CA TYR A 302 -4.49 10.00 5.07
C TYR A 302 -5.69 10.85 4.67
N GLY A 303 -6.65 11.01 5.57
CA GLY A 303 -7.93 11.67 5.31
C GLY A 303 -9.12 10.72 5.49
N ASP A 304 -10.27 11.27 5.81
CA ASP A 304 -11.49 10.59 6.28
C ASP A 304 -12.14 9.66 5.26
N LYS A 305 -11.80 9.79 3.98
CA LYS A 305 -12.39 9.03 2.88
C LYS A 305 -11.33 8.57 1.89
N LEU A 306 -11.46 7.31 1.45
CA LEU A 306 -10.80 6.79 0.26
C LEU A 306 -11.70 7.04 -0.98
N LEU A 307 -11.63 6.20 -2.02
CA LEU A 307 -12.47 6.41 -3.21
C LEU A 307 -13.96 6.39 -2.85
N THR A 308 -14.41 5.37 -2.13
CA THR A 308 -15.83 5.16 -1.77
C THR A 308 -16.04 4.66 -0.35
N THR A 309 -14.98 4.36 0.39
CA THR A 309 -15.03 3.83 1.75
C THR A 309 -14.45 4.81 2.75
N GLY A 310 -14.93 4.74 4.00
CA GLY A 310 -14.38 5.55 5.09
C GLY A 310 -12.95 5.16 5.45
N ASN A 311 -12.23 6.11 6.04
CA ASN A 311 -10.86 5.95 6.53
C ASN A 311 -10.75 6.70 7.88
N PRO A 312 -9.75 6.44 8.74
CA PRO A 312 -9.50 7.31 9.87
C PRO A 312 -9.36 8.77 9.43
N ASP A 313 -9.94 9.69 10.19
CA ASP A 313 -9.81 11.10 9.90
C ASP A 313 -8.40 11.63 10.27
N PHE A 314 -8.14 12.88 9.91
CA PHE A 314 -6.84 13.52 10.15
C PHE A 314 -6.46 13.57 11.62
N ASP A 315 -7.41 13.79 12.52
CA ASP A 315 -7.13 13.93 13.96
C ASP A 315 -6.89 12.58 14.61
N ALA A 316 -7.61 11.54 14.20
CA ALA A 316 -7.38 10.17 14.65
C ALA A 316 -5.98 9.68 14.26
N ASP A 317 -5.57 9.88 13.01
CA ASP A 317 -4.22 9.52 12.54
C ASP A 317 -3.13 10.33 13.26
N ARG A 318 -3.31 11.64 13.38
CA ARG A 318 -2.35 12.52 14.08
C ARG A 318 -2.20 12.10 15.54
N GLY A 319 -3.32 11.83 16.22
CA GLY A 319 -3.31 11.37 17.61
C GLY A 319 -2.63 10.01 17.77
N LEU A 320 -2.83 9.07 16.83
CA LEU A 320 -2.14 7.78 16.85
C LEU A 320 -0.63 7.96 16.65
N PHE A 321 -0.20 8.69 15.62
CA PHE A 321 1.23 8.91 15.36
C PHE A 321 1.93 9.63 16.50
N GLN A 322 1.28 10.61 17.13
CA GLN A 322 1.82 11.31 18.31
C GLN A 322 2.03 10.36 19.49
N ARG A 323 1.06 9.47 19.78
CA ARG A 323 1.21 8.46 20.84
C ARG A 323 2.32 7.46 20.57
N LEU A 324 2.62 7.19 19.30
CA LEU A 324 3.67 6.26 18.86
C LEU A 324 5.05 6.91 18.70
N GLY A 325 5.16 8.24 18.76
CA GLY A 325 6.39 8.96 18.44
C GLY A 325 6.79 8.82 16.97
N ILE A 326 5.82 8.59 16.07
CA ILE A 326 6.05 8.43 14.63
C ILE A 326 6.02 9.81 13.95
N ASN A 327 7.04 10.09 13.13
CA ASN A 327 7.11 11.25 12.27
C ASN A 327 6.26 11.02 11.02
N ALA A 328 5.12 11.69 10.93
CA ALA A 328 4.22 11.61 9.79
C ALA A 328 4.44 12.82 8.85
N GLY A 329 4.49 12.57 7.54
CA GLY A 329 4.56 13.63 6.53
C GLY A 329 5.99 14.03 6.08
N LEU A 330 7.05 13.48 6.65
CA LEU A 330 8.39 13.69 6.12
C LEU A 330 8.61 12.86 4.87
N SER A 331 9.18 13.48 3.83
CA SER A 331 9.70 12.77 2.66
C SER A 331 10.73 11.74 3.12
N THR A 332 10.46 10.46 2.88
CA THR A 332 11.39 9.36 3.19
C THR A 332 12.54 9.27 2.20
N GLN A 333 13.02 10.39 1.68
CA GLN A 333 14.30 10.42 0.98
C GLN A 333 15.38 10.23 2.03
N LEU A 334 15.96 9.05 2.08
CA LEU A 334 17.22 8.79 2.74
C LEU A 334 18.23 9.84 2.26
N SER A 335 18.54 10.81 3.14
CA SER A 335 19.77 11.55 2.99
C SER A 335 20.90 10.53 3.09
N THR A 336 21.55 10.22 1.98
CA THR A 336 22.81 9.50 1.95
C THR A 336 23.90 10.41 2.54
N GLN A 337 23.84 10.63 3.85
CA GLN A 337 24.99 11.10 4.62
C GLN A 337 25.32 10.04 5.65
N PRO A 338 26.52 9.47 5.62
CA PRO A 338 26.98 8.63 6.71
C PRO A 338 27.05 9.48 7.96
N SER A 339 26.37 9.08 9.03
CA SER A 339 26.51 9.64 10.35
C SER A 339 27.93 9.35 10.88
N THR A 340 28.86 10.23 10.56
CA THR A 340 30.09 10.40 11.33
C THR A 340 29.77 11.36 12.44
N ASP A 341 29.40 10.83 13.60
CA ASP A 341 29.75 11.38 14.93
C ASP A 341 29.01 10.56 16.00
N LEU A 342 29.60 9.41 16.35
CA LEU A 342 29.48 8.91 17.71
C LEU A 342 30.68 9.50 18.46
N GLY A 343 30.54 10.76 18.92
CA GLY A 343 31.46 11.41 19.81
C GLY A 343 31.62 10.59 21.08
N ALA A 344 32.86 10.26 21.37
CA ALA A 344 33.27 9.67 22.63
C ALA A 344 32.84 10.62 23.78
N GLY A 345 31.81 10.24 24.51
CA GLY A 345 31.32 10.90 25.72
C GLY A 345 31.69 10.07 26.94
N ASN A 346 32.59 10.59 27.69
CA ASN A 346 33.16 10.23 28.98
C ASN A 346 32.33 9.29 29.86
N GLY A 347 33.01 8.22 30.31
CA GLY A 347 32.58 7.40 31.43
C GLY A 347 32.46 8.25 32.73
N ALA A 348 31.28 8.23 33.30
CA ALA A 348 31.06 8.52 34.71
C ALA A 348 30.64 7.21 35.36
N GLY A 349 31.53 6.69 36.20
CA GLY A 349 31.30 5.48 36.98
C GLY A 349 30.12 5.65 37.91
N ILE A 350 29.23 4.68 37.91
CA ILE A 350 28.24 4.53 39.00
C ILE A 350 28.91 3.68 40.08
N ASP A 351 29.20 4.32 41.20
CA ASP A 351 29.66 3.69 42.43
C ASP A 351 28.51 2.95 43.08
N THR A 352 28.61 1.61 43.16
CA THR A 352 27.71 0.74 43.89
C THR A 352 28.24 0.55 45.30
N ARG A 353 27.72 1.27 46.29
CA ARG A 353 27.76 0.84 47.72
C ARG A 353 26.50 1.32 48.44
N ASP A 354 25.83 0.29 48.95
CA ASP A 354 25.10 0.24 50.22
C ASP A 354 24.06 1.33 50.56
N ASP A 355 22.78 0.88 50.60
CA ASP A 355 22.04 0.99 51.88
C ASP A 355 20.76 0.14 51.82
N VAL A 356 20.81 -0.99 52.53
CA VAL A 356 19.62 -1.74 52.96
C VAL A 356 19.33 -1.25 54.40
N ALA A 357 18.21 -0.57 54.58
CA ALA A 357 17.61 -0.42 55.92
C ALA A 357 16.10 -0.28 55.83
N ASP A 358 15.45 -1.31 56.37
CA ASP A 358 14.18 -1.35 57.09
C ASP A 358 13.21 -0.19 56.98
N VAL A 359 11.94 -0.47 56.58
CA VAL A 359 10.76 -0.08 57.37
C VAL A 359 9.63 -1.05 57.17
N ALA A 360 9.07 -1.46 58.27
CA ALA A 360 7.94 -2.38 58.57
C ALA A 360 6.67 -2.23 57.73
#